data_4196f271d1b73edae4f56d4f6d04fdd1
#
_entry.id   4196f271d1b73edae4f56d4f6d04fdd1
#
_cell.length_a   1.000
_cell.length_b   1.000
_cell.length_c   1.000
_cell.angle_alpha   90.00
_cell.angle_beta   90.00
_cell.angle_gamma   90.00
#
_symmetry.space_group_name_H-M   'P 1'
#
loop_
_entity.id
_entity.type
_entity.pdbx_description
1 polymer ?
#
loop_
_entity_poly.entity_id
_entity_poly.type
_entity_poly.pdbx_seq_one_letter_code
_entity_poly.pdbx_strand_id
1 'polypeptide(L)'
;MNLKSVALSMLALPRLAKRLLVMAVDAALCVVTVWLAFYLRLGEWVWVGLGVMWRPVLAIGAAVLLALPIFMVSGLYRAIFRYSGLKATATVVKAVAAYAVLYATIFTAVGLDGVPRTIGIIQPVLLLVFVVASRAVARYWLGGFYGAGVK
;
A
#
# COMPACT_ATOMS: atom_id res chain seq x y z
N MET A 1 14.60 -23.19 -1.27
CA MET A 1 14.89 -21.92 -0.60
C MET A 1 14.13 -21.91 0.72
N ASN A 2 14.83 -22.05 1.86
CA ASN A 2 14.21 -22.27 3.16
C ASN A 2 13.59 -20.95 3.69
N LEU A 3 12.29 -20.92 3.92
CA LEU A 3 11.56 -19.73 4.43
C LEU A 3 12.16 -19.18 5.73
N LYS A 4 12.78 -20.05 6.54
CA LYS A 4 13.50 -19.66 7.76
C LYS A 4 14.75 -18.84 7.48
N SER A 5 15.51 -19.14 6.42
CA SER A 5 16.70 -18.37 6.06
C SER A 5 16.36 -16.97 5.54
N VAL A 6 15.26 -16.83 4.82
CA VAL A 6 14.76 -15.53 4.34
C VAL A 6 14.31 -14.65 5.52
N ALA A 7 13.58 -15.23 6.49
CA ALA A 7 13.15 -14.50 7.68
C ALA A 7 14.34 -14.04 8.54
N LEU A 8 15.35 -14.88 8.73
CA LEU A 8 16.58 -14.54 9.46
C LEU A 8 17.39 -13.44 8.74
N SER A 9 17.49 -13.52 7.42
CA SER A 9 18.15 -12.48 6.62
C SER A 9 17.41 -11.14 6.72
N MET A 10 16.07 -11.15 6.71
CA MET A 10 15.26 -9.94 6.92
C MET A 10 15.43 -9.35 8.33
N LEU A 11 15.56 -10.19 9.35
CA LEU A 11 15.80 -9.74 10.73
C LEU A 11 17.19 -9.12 10.92
N ALA A 12 18.18 -9.57 10.16
CA ALA A 12 19.56 -9.07 10.19
C ALA A 12 19.74 -7.74 9.45
N LEU A 13 18.76 -7.30 8.63
CA LEU A 13 18.85 -6.05 7.86
C LEU A 13 18.91 -4.81 8.78
N PRO A 14 19.69 -3.78 8.40
CA PRO A 14 19.69 -2.50 9.10
C PRO A 14 18.32 -1.84 9.06
N ARG A 15 18.02 -0.99 10.04
CA ARG A 15 16.70 -0.33 10.19
C ARG A 15 16.26 0.41 8.93
N LEU A 16 17.22 1.02 8.21
CA LEU A 16 16.95 1.71 6.94
C LEU A 16 16.47 0.75 5.86
N ALA A 17 17.14 -0.40 5.70
CA ALA A 17 16.77 -1.38 4.69
C ALA A 17 15.36 -1.99 4.95
N LYS A 18 15.02 -2.23 6.22
CA LYS A 18 13.66 -2.66 6.60
C LYS A 18 12.61 -1.62 6.22
N ARG A 19 12.91 -0.34 6.49
CA ARG A 19 12.00 0.75 6.12
C ARG A 19 11.82 0.86 4.61
N LEU A 20 12.90 0.79 3.84
CA LEU A 20 12.85 0.83 2.38
C LEU A 20 12.09 -0.36 1.79
N LEU A 21 12.27 -1.55 2.36
CA LEU A 21 11.52 -2.74 1.94
C LEU A 21 10.01 -2.55 2.11
N VAL A 22 9.61 -2.04 3.27
CA VAL A 22 8.19 -1.77 3.56
C VAL A 22 7.63 -0.69 2.64
N MET A 23 8.40 0.36 2.35
CA MET A 23 8.01 1.40 1.38
C MET A 23 7.85 0.83 -0.02
N ALA A 24 8.75 -0.07 -0.44
CA ALA A 24 8.66 -0.75 -1.73
C ALA A 24 7.41 -1.63 -1.84
N VAL A 25 7.05 -2.33 -0.76
CA VAL A 25 5.80 -3.11 -0.69
C VAL A 25 4.59 -2.19 -0.82
N ASP A 26 4.56 -1.07 -0.10
CA ASP A 26 3.44 -0.11 -0.18
C ASP A 26 3.32 0.50 -1.58
N ALA A 27 4.44 0.84 -2.23
CA ALA A 27 4.45 1.31 -3.61
C ALA A 27 3.89 0.23 -4.57
N ALA A 28 4.29 -1.02 -4.40
CA ALA A 28 3.76 -2.14 -5.19
C ALA A 28 2.24 -2.32 -4.95
N LEU A 29 1.78 -2.18 -3.71
CA LEU A 29 0.35 -2.22 -3.39
C LEU A 29 -0.42 -1.07 -4.04
N CYS A 30 0.15 0.15 -4.11
CA CYS A 30 -0.45 1.25 -4.86
C CYS A 30 -0.65 0.89 -6.33
N VAL A 31 0.36 0.32 -6.97
CA VAL A 31 0.29 -0.12 -8.38
C VAL A 31 -0.80 -1.18 -8.55
N VAL A 32 -0.75 -2.24 -7.75
CA VAL A 32 -1.71 -3.36 -7.84
C VAL A 32 -3.15 -2.90 -7.60
N THR A 33 -3.38 -2.04 -6.61
CA THR A 33 -4.73 -1.56 -6.29
C THR A 33 -5.28 -0.62 -7.35
N VAL A 34 -4.45 0.17 -8.03
CA VAL A 34 -4.89 0.95 -9.20
C VAL A 34 -5.31 0.02 -10.33
N TRP A 35 -4.48 -0.96 -10.69
CA TRP A 35 -4.82 -1.94 -11.72
C TRP A 35 -6.11 -2.69 -11.40
N LEU A 36 -6.24 -3.14 -10.16
CA LEU A 36 -7.44 -3.84 -9.70
C LEU A 36 -8.68 -2.93 -9.73
N ALA A 37 -8.54 -1.65 -9.38
CA ALA A 37 -9.63 -0.69 -9.45
C ALA A 37 -10.11 -0.47 -10.89
N PHE A 38 -9.19 -0.36 -11.86
CA PHE A 38 -9.54 -0.31 -13.27
C PHE A 38 -10.25 -1.57 -13.73
N TYR A 39 -9.73 -2.74 -13.38
CA TYR A 39 -10.35 -4.02 -13.70
C TYR A 39 -11.77 -4.15 -13.13
N LEU A 40 -11.97 -3.80 -11.85
CA LEU A 40 -13.29 -3.84 -11.23
C LEU A 40 -14.28 -2.85 -11.86
N ARG A 41 -13.79 -1.71 -12.37
CA ARG A 41 -14.65 -0.70 -12.99
C ARG A 41 -15.01 -1.01 -14.43
N LEU A 42 -14.04 -1.51 -15.20
CA LEU A 42 -14.16 -1.69 -16.66
C LEU A 42 -14.51 -3.13 -17.05
N GLY A 43 -14.25 -4.10 -16.17
CA GLY A 43 -14.42 -5.53 -16.45
C GLY A 43 -13.33 -6.13 -17.34
N GLU A 44 -12.31 -5.35 -17.71
CA GLU A 44 -11.21 -5.78 -18.57
C GLU A 44 -9.86 -5.23 -18.10
N TRP A 45 -8.78 -5.91 -18.46
CA TRP A 45 -7.43 -5.45 -18.14
C TRP A 45 -7.00 -4.29 -19.04
N VAL A 46 -6.68 -3.17 -18.44
CA VAL A 46 -6.19 -1.99 -19.17
C VAL A 46 -4.68 -2.09 -19.31
N TRP A 47 -4.20 -2.22 -20.55
CA TRP A 47 -2.77 -2.25 -20.84
C TRP A 47 -2.20 -0.85 -20.97
N VAL A 48 -0.93 -0.70 -20.56
CA VAL A 48 -0.17 0.53 -20.78
C VAL A 48 0.28 0.56 -22.24
N GLY A 49 -0.45 1.29 -23.09
CA GLY A 49 -0.14 1.40 -24.50
C GLY A 49 -0.38 2.81 -25.04
N LEU A 50 0.36 3.16 -26.10
CA LEU A 50 0.11 4.39 -26.86
C LEU A 50 -1.20 4.25 -27.63
N GLY A 51 -2.14 5.20 -27.43
CA GLY A 51 -3.43 5.20 -28.14
C GLY A 51 -4.60 4.62 -27.36
N VAL A 52 -4.42 4.23 -26.10
CA VAL A 52 -5.50 3.76 -25.23
C VAL A 52 -6.24 4.95 -24.62
N MET A 53 -7.58 4.89 -24.62
CA MET A 53 -8.45 5.91 -24.03
C MET A 53 -8.21 6.09 -22.52
N TRP A 54 -7.81 5.02 -21.83
CA TRP A 54 -7.57 5.00 -20.38
C TRP A 54 -6.10 5.21 -20.05
N ARG A 55 -5.84 6.03 -19.01
CA ARG A 55 -4.49 6.40 -18.59
C ARG A 55 -4.18 5.91 -17.17
N PRO A 56 -3.99 4.59 -16.96
CA PRO A 56 -3.70 4.04 -15.64
C PRO A 56 -2.39 4.56 -15.05
N VAL A 57 -1.42 4.92 -15.89
CA VAL A 57 -0.12 5.46 -15.47
C VAL A 57 -0.26 6.75 -14.65
N LEU A 58 -1.21 7.64 -15.02
CA LEU A 58 -1.48 8.86 -14.24
C LEU A 58 -2.02 8.52 -12.86
N ALA A 59 -2.96 7.57 -12.79
CA ALA A 59 -3.53 7.11 -11.53
C ALA A 59 -2.50 6.42 -10.65
N ILE A 60 -1.62 5.58 -11.23
CA ILE A 60 -0.51 4.92 -10.54
C ILE A 60 0.50 5.94 -10.01
N GLY A 61 0.94 6.87 -10.85
CA GLY A 61 1.88 7.91 -10.47
C GLY A 61 1.36 8.75 -9.30
N ALA A 62 0.11 9.21 -9.39
CA ALA A 62 -0.54 9.95 -8.31
C ALA A 62 -0.68 9.09 -7.04
N ALA A 63 -1.05 7.82 -7.16
CA ALA A 63 -1.17 6.92 -6.01
C ALA A 63 0.15 6.81 -5.25
N VAL A 64 1.25 6.52 -5.94
CA VAL A 64 2.57 6.38 -5.31
C VAL A 64 3.07 7.71 -4.74
N LEU A 65 2.96 8.80 -5.51
CA LEU A 65 3.44 10.13 -5.11
C LEU A 65 2.67 10.72 -3.92
N LEU A 66 1.41 10.38 -3.76
CA LEU A 66 0.61 10.82 -2.61
C LEU A 66 0.77 9.87 -1.41
N ALA A 67 0.69 8.56 -1.64
CA ALA A 67 0.68 7.59 -0.55
C ALA A 67 2.00 7.58 0.23
N LEU A 68 3.15 7.52 -0.44
CA LEU A 68 4.44 7.39 0.24
C LEU A 68 4.76 8.58 1.15
N PRO A 69 4.65 9.86 0.72
CA PRO A 69 4.87 11.01 1.61
C PRO A 69 3.90 11.03 2.79
N ILE A 70 2.60 10.76 2.54
CA ILE A 70 1.58 10.75 3.59
C ILE A 70 1.90 9.66 4.62
N PHE A 71 2.28 8.47 4.17
CA PHE A 71 2.65 7.36 5.06
C PHE A 71 3.92 7.66 5.86
N MET A 72 4.89 8.37 5.27
CA MET A 72 6.09 8.82 5.98
C MET A 72 5.77 9.85 7.07
N VAL A 73 5.01 10.89 6.73
CA VAL A 73 4.63 11.96 7.67
C VAL A 73 3.72 11.44 8.77
N SER A 74 2.78 10.54 8.45
CA SER A 74 1.88 9.90 9.42
C SER A 74 2.60 8.97 10.40
N GLY A 75 3.92 8.75 10.22
CA GLY A 75 4.70 7.89 11.09
C GLY A 75 4.40 6.39 10.93
N LEU A 76 3.75 6.00 9.81
CA LEU A 76 3.38 4.62 9.54
C LEU A 76 4.58 3.67 9.62
N TYR A 77 5.73 4.09 9.08
CA TYR A 77 6.96 3.30 9.08
C TYR A 77 7.71 3.29 10.42
N ARG A 78 7.36 4.19 11.35
CA ARG A 78 7.84 4.17 12.74
C ARG A 78 6.97 3.29 13.62
N ALA A 79 5.67 3.32 13.41
CA ALA A 79 4.69 2.57 14.19
C ALA A 79 4.85 1.06 14.06
N ILE A 80 5.29 0.55 12.89
CA ILE A 80 5.48 -0.89 12.63
C ILE A 80 6.49 -1.52 13.60
N PHE A 81 7.52 -0.77 13.99
CA PHE A 81 8.59 -1.28 14.86
C PHE A 81 8.36 -0.96 16.35
N ARG A 82 7.43 -0.09 16.69
CA ARG A 82 7.26 0.44 18.03
C ARG A 82 5.96 0.06 18.72
N TYR A 83 4.89 -0.20 17.96
CA TYR A 83 3.58 -0.50 18.50
C TYR A 83 3.03 -1.80 17.91
N SER A 84 2.63 -2.72 18.78
CA SER A 84 1.84 -3.89 18.42
C SER A 84 0.35 -3.62 18.71
N GLY A 85 -0.53 -4.15 17.86
CA GLY A 85 -1.96 -4.15 18.13
C GLY A 85 -2.76 -3.02 17.50
N LEU A 86 -3.86 -2.64 18.15
CA LEU A 86 -4.88 -1.71 17.64
C LEU A 86 -4.35 -0.31 17.32
N LYS A 87 -3.37 0.19 18.06
CA LYS A 87 -2.77 1.52 17.82
C LYS A 87 -2.04 1.60 16.48
N ALA A 88 -1.33 0.53 16.08
CA ALA A 88 -0.68 0.46 14.78
C ALA A 88 -1.70 0.43 13.64
N THR A 89 -2.78 -0.32 13.79
CA THR A 89 -3.88 -0.37 12.81
C THR A 89 -4.58 0.99 12.69
N ALA A 90 -4.83 1.68 13.80
CA ALA A 90 -5.41 3.02 13.78
C ALA A 90 -4.54 4.03 13.01
N THR A 91 -3.21 3.95 13.14
CA THR A 91 -2.28 4.79 12.37
C THR A 91 -2.38 4.51 10.87
N VAL A 92 -2.48 3.24 10.48
CA VAL A 92 -2.70 2.84 9.07
C VAL A 92 -4.01 3.44 8.54
N VAL A 93 -5.11 3.27 9.27
CA VAL A 93 -6.42 3.78 8.86
C VAL A 93 -6.39 5.30 8.69
N LYS A 94 -5.80 6.04 9.63
CA LYS A 94 -5.66 7.50 9.55
C LYS A 94 -4.83 7.93 8.34
N ALA A 95 -3.69 7.28 8.10
CA ALA A 95 -2.82 7.59 6.97
C ALA A 95 -3.52 7.34 5.64
N VAL A 96 -4.18 6.20 5.49
CA VAL A 96 -4.92 5.87 4.27
C VAL A 96 -6.15 6.75 4.11
N ALA A 97 -6.83 7.15 5.19
CA ALA A 97 -7.95 8.09 5.12
C ALA A 97 -7.50 9.48 4.59
N ALA A 98 -6.37 10.00 5.08
CA ALA A 98 -5.80 11.25 4.58
C ALA A 98 -5.43 11.15 3.09
N TYR A 99 -4.80 10.05 2.69
CA TYR A 99 -4.53 9.73 1.29
C TYR A 99 -5.81 9.65 0.46
N ALA A 100 -6.84 8.95 0.96
CA ALA A 100 -8.11 8.75 0.26
C ALA A 100 -8.83 10.08 -0.04
N VAL A 101 -8.82 11.02 0.89
CA VAL A 101 -9.41 12.35 0.69
C VAL A 101 -8.73 13.07 -0.47
N LEU A 102 -7.39 13.10 -0.50
CA LEU A 102 -6.64 13.76 -1.57
C LEU A 102 -6.81 13.05 -2.91
N TYR A 103 -6.71 11.74 -2.93
CA TYR A 103 -6.85 10.95 -4.14
C TYR A 103 -8.26 11.05 -4.73
N ALA A 104 -9.31 10.96 -3.90
CA ALA A 104 -10.69 11.15 -4.31
C ALA A 104 -10.97 12.59 -4.80
N THR A 105 -10.37 13.58 -4.17
CA THR A 105 -10.50 14.97 -4.64
C THR A 105 -9.95 15.11 -6.05
N ILE A 106 -8.79 14.57 -6.34
CA ILE A 106 -8.16 14.66 -7.66
C ILE A 106 -8.97 13.90 -8.72
N PHE A 107 -9.30 12.63 -8.46
CA PHE A 107 -9.88 11.77 -9.49
C PHE A 107 -11.41 11.73 -9.51
N THR A 108 -12.07 11.99 -8.40
CA THR A 108 -13.54 11.98 -8.33
C THR A 108 -14.14 13.39 -8.41
N ALA A 109 -13.64 14.34 -7.61
CA ALA A 109 -14.21 15.70 -7.58
C ALA A 109 -13.75 16.52 -8.80
N VAL A 110 -12.44 16.63 -9.02
CA VAL A 110 -11.88 17.35 -10.17
C VAL A 110 -12.08 16.51 -11.43
N GLY A 111 -11.65 15.25 -11.38
CA GLY A 111 -11.66 14.35 -12.52
C GLY A 111 -10.51 14.62 -13.49
N LEU A 112 -9.94 13.56 -14.04
CA LEU A 112 -8.89 13.63 -15.06
C LEU A 112 -9.29 12.81 -16.27
N ASP A 113 -9.04 13.35 -17.46
CA ASP A 113 -9.31 12.63 -18.70
C ASP A 113 -8.48 11.34 -18.78
N GLY A 114 -9.17 10.25 -19.14
CA GLY A 114 -8.57 8.92 -19.20
C GLY A 114 -8.50 8.19 -17.86
N VAL A 115 -9.09 8.73 -16.78
CA VAL A 115 -9.27 8.02 -15.51
C VAL A 115 -10.74 8.11 -15.08
N PRO A 116 -11.46 6.98 -14.97
CA PRO A 116 -12.83 7.00 -14.49
C PRO A 116 -12.92 7.58 -13.07
N ARG A 117 -13.87 8.48 -12.82
CA ARG A 117 -14.04 9.14 -11.52
C ARG A 117 -14.23 8.17 -10.35
N THR A 118 -14.84 7.01 -10.61
CA THR A 118 -15.03 5.96 -9.60
C THR A 118 -13.71 5.35 -9.09
N ILE A 119 -12.63 5.45 -9.86
CA ILE A 119 -11.30 4.99 -9.44
C ILE A 119 -10.83 5.75 -8.19
N GLY A 120 -11.16 7.04 -8.10
CA GLY A 120 -10.83 7.87 -6.94
C GLY A 120 -11.41 7.37 -5.61
N ILE A 121 -12.45 6.53 -5.66
CA ILE A 121 -13.07 5.92 -4.47
C ILE A 121 -12.66 4.45 -4.33
N ILE A 122 -12.72 3.68 -5.40
CA ILE A 122 -12.45 2.24 -5.38
C ILE A 122 -11.00 1.96 -4.97
N GLN A 123 -10.05 2.69 -5.54
CA GLN A 123 -8.63 2.45 -5.29
C GLN A 123 -8.21 2.69 -3.82
N PRO A 124 -8.58 3.79 -3.14
CA PRO A 124 -8.23 3.98 -1.73
C PRO A 124 -8.84 2.92 -0.80
N VAL A 125 -10.06 2.45 -1.10
CA VAL A 125 -10.69 1.36 -0.32
C VAL A 125 -9.89 0.07 -0.48
N LEU A 126 -9.52 -0.29 -1.70
CA LEU A 126 -8.66 -1.44 -1.97
C LEU A 126 -7.30 -1.28 -1.29
N LEU A 127 -6.69 -0.10 -1.38
CA LEU A 127 -5.40 0.17 -0.75
C LEU A 127 -5.47 -0.02 0.77
N LEU A 128 -6.53 0.45 1.42
CA LEU A 128 -6.75 0.24 2.85
C LEU A 128 -6.75 -1.24 3.21
N VAL A 129 -7.56 -2.04 2.50
CA VAL A 129 -7.65 -3.49 2.73
C VAL A 129 -6.29 -4.15 2.55
N PHE A 130 -5.60 -3.86 1.45
CA PHE A 130 -4.31 -4.49 1.13
C PHE A 130 -3.19 -4.07 2.10
N VAL A 131 -3.15 -2.79 2.51
CA VAL A 131 -2.16 -2.33 3.48
C VAL A 131 -2.41 -2.94 4.85
N VAL A 132 -3.65 -2.98 5.33
CA VAL A 132 -4.00 -3.63 6.60
C VAL A 132 -3.67 -5.12 6.55
N ALA A 133 -4.04 -5.81 5.47
CA ALA A 133 -3.73 -7.23 5.29
C ALA A 133 -2.22 -7.49 5.26
N SER A 134 -1.44 -6.70 4.52
CA SER A 134 0.02 -6.83 4.46
C SER A 134 0.68 -6.67 5.83
N ARG A 135 0.19 -5.72 6.64
CA ARG A 135 0.65 -5.52 8.01
C ARG A 135 0.26 -6.66 8.95
N ALA A 136 -0.95 -7.20 8.78
CA ALA A 136 -1.41 -8.36 9.55
C ALA A 136 -0.56 -9.60 9.25
N VAL A 137 -0.31 -9.89 7.96
CA VAL A 137 0.54 -10.99 7.51
C VAL A 137 1.96 -10.83 8.05
N ALA A 138 2.56 -9.65 7.91
CA ALA A 138 3.90 -9.38 8.41
C ALA A 138 4.00 -9.62 9.93
N ARG A 139 3.00 -9.19 10.70
CA ARG A 139 2.94 -9.43 12.15
C ARG A 139 2.79 -10.90 12.49
N TYR A 140 1.93 -11.61 11.79
CA TYR A 140 1.73 -13.05 12.01
C TYR A 140 3.02 -13.84 11.76
N TRP A 141 3.70 -13.53 10.65
CA TRP A 141 4.97 -14.17 10.30
C TRP A 141 6.09 -13.86 11.29
N LEU A 142 6.28 -12.59 11.63
CA LEU A 142 7.34 -12.17 12.56
C LEU A 142 7.02 -12.61 14.01
N GLY A 143 5.76 -12.53 14.43
CA GLY A 143 5.33 -12.94 15.77
C GLY A 143 5.46 -14.45 16.02
N GLY A 144 5.24 -15.28 15.01
CA GLY A 144 5.43 -16.73 15.10
C GLY A 144 6.89 -17.15 15.36
N PHE A 145 7.85 -16.37 14.89
CA PHE A 145 9.28 -16.62 15.11
C PHE A 145 9.77 -16.15 16.48
N TYR A 146 9.17 -15.09 17.06
CA TYR A 146 9.50 -14.64 18.41
C TYR A 146 8.94 -15.60 19.49
N GLY A 147 7.78 -16.22 19.26
CA GLY A 147 7.19 -17.21 20.17
C GLY A 147 7.90 -18.57 20.19
N ALA A 148 8.60 -18.93 19.13
CA ALA A 148 9.32 -20.20 19.02
C ALA A 148 10.77 -20.16 19.56
N GLY A 149 11.29 -18.97 19.85
CA GLY A 149 12.67 -18.76 20.33
C GLY A 149 12.80 -18.61 21.85
N VAL A 150 11.69 -18.66 22.59
CA VAL A 150 11.67 -18.58 24.07
C VAL A 150 11.06 -19.85 24.64
N LYS A 151 11.72 -20.97 24.38
CA LYS A 151 11.58 -22.21 25.14
C LYS A 151 12.94 -22.85 25.33
#